data_8eb74e7e5530007d4d5299269c050a08
#
_entry.id   8eb74e7e5530007d4d5299269c050a08
#
_cell.length_a   1.000
_cell.length_b   1.000
_cell.length_c   1.000
_cell.angle_alpha   90.00
_cell.angle_beta   90.00
_cell.angle_gamma   90.00
#
_symmetry.space_group_name_H-M   'P 1'
#
loop_
_entity.id
_entity.type
_entity.pdbx_description
1 polymer ?
#
loop_
_entity_poly.entity_id
_entity_poly.type
_entity_poly.pdbx_seq_one_letter_code
_entity_poly.pdbx_strand_id
1 'polypeptide(L)'
;MEFLTNEKLTIVGAAGMIGSNMAQTAIMMHLTPNICLYDPYGPGLEGVAEEMLHCGFEGLNLTYTSDIKEALTGAKYIVSSGGAARKAGMTREDLLKGNAAIAEEFGKNVKAYCPDVKHVVVIFNPADITGLITLAALDSTRLRSELAKHFHISPDKVENCRTYGGHGEQMAVYASTAKVDGKPLLEIIGTPALTAEQWAEIQSKVTKGGANIINLRGRSSF
;
A
#
# COMPACT_ATOMS: atom_id res chain seq x y z
N MET A 1 -25.23 0.64 6.45
CA MET A 1 -23.99 0.33 7.22
C MET A 1 -23.39 1.66 7.63
N GLU A 2 -22.85 1.80 8.84
CA GLU A 2 -22.32 3.08 9.34
C GLU A 2 -20.88 3.28 8.85
N PHE A 3 -20.51 4.51 8.48
CA PHE A 3 -19.14 4.86 8.09
C PHE A 3 -18.27 5.06 9.34
N LEU A 4 -16.98 4.69 9.23
CA LEU A 4 -16.02 4.85 10.33
C LEU A 4 -15.79 6.32 10.70
N THR A 5 -15.82 7.23 9.70
CA THR A 5 -15.69 8.68 9.87
C THR A 5 -16.43 9.41 8.76
N ASN A 6 -16.72 10.70 8.96
CA ASN A 6 -17.27 11.59 7.93
C ASN A 6 -16.21 12.53 7.32
N GLU A 7 -14.95 12.33 7.65
CA GLU A 7 -13.86 13.18 7.18
C GLU A 7 -13.43 12.83 5.76
N LYS A 8 -12.98 13.83 5.00
CA LYS A 8 -12.55 13.66 3.60
C LYS A 8 -11.28 12.80 3.49
N LEU A 9 -11.36 11.76 2.66
CA LEU A 9 -10.24 10.95 2.20
C LEU A 9 -9.90 11.33 0.75
N THR A 10 -8.67 11.71 0.49
CA THR A 10 -8.19 11.96 -0.88
C THR A 10 -7.25 10.83 -1.33
N ILE A 11 -7.54 10.26 -2.51
CA ILE A 11 -6.71 9.25 -3.17
C ILE A 11 -5.95 9.93 -4.31
N VAL A 12 -4.62 9.99 -4.19
CA VAL A 12 -3.72 10.60 -5.18
C VAL A 12 -3.14 9.51 -6.07
N GLY A 13 -3.20 9.70 -7.38
CA GLY A 13 -2.86 8.68 -8.38
C GLY A 13 -4.03 7.73 -8.65
N ALA A 14 -5.26 8.25 -8.57
CA ALA A 14 -6.48 7.46 -8.62
C ALA A 14 -6.80 6.87 -10.00
N ALA A 15 -6.30 7.44 -11.09
CA ALA A 15 -6.42 6.86 -12.43
C ALA A 15 -5.57 5.58 -12.60
N GLY A 16 -4.59 5.38 -11.73
CA GLY A 16 -3.76 4.17 -11.72
C GLY A 16 -4.46 2.98 -11.07
N MET A 17 -4.02 1.76 -11.43
CA MET A 17 -4.62 0.52 -10.91
C MET A 17 -4.56 0.40 -9.38
N ILE A 18 -3.48 0.86 -8.75
CA ILE A 18 -3.35 0.82 -7.29
C ILE A 18 -4.30 1.84 -6.66
N GLY A 19 -4.30 3.08 -7.14
CA GLY A 19 -5.15 4.14 -6.61
C GLY A 19 -6.64 3.82 -6.74
N SER A 20 -7.08 3.34 -7.89
CA SER A 20 -8.48 2.94 -8.11
C SER A 20 -8.90 1.78 -7.19
N ASN A 21 -8.07 0.74 -7.04
CA ASN A 21 -8.35 -0.37 -6.12
C ASN A 21 -8.42 0.09 -4.66
N MET A 22 -7.56 1.03 -4.25
CA MET A 22 -7.61 1.58 -2.89
C MET A 22 -8.85 2.39 -2.63
N ALA A 23 -9.29 3.18 -3.61
CA ALA A 23 -10.54 3.93 -3.53
C ALA A 23 -11.73 2.97 -3.38
N GLN A 24 -11.84 1.96 -4.25
CA GLN A 24 -12.87 0.94 -4.16
C GLN A 24 -12.86 0.20 -2.82
N THR A 25 -11.68 -0.17 -2.33
CA THR A 25 -11.52 -0.83 -1.04
C THR A 25 -12.00 0.07 0.10
N ALA A 26 -11.63 1.36 0.11
CA ALA A 26 -12.07 2.32 1.12
C ALA A 26 -13.60 2.46 1.16
N ILE A 27 -14.24 2.47 -0.01
CA ILE A 27 -15.70 2.48 -0.15
C ILE A 27 -16.31 1.21 0.43
N MET A 28 -15.84 0.05 -0.01
CA MET A 28 -16.36 -1.27 0.45
C MET A 28 -16.17 -1.49 1.95
N MET A 29 -15.12 -0.94 2.53
CA MET A 29 -14.87 -0.99 3.98
C MET A 29 -15.63 0.07 4.77
N HIS A 30 -16.43 0.92 4.12
CA HIS A 30 -17.16 2.01 4.75
C HIS A 30 -16.28 2.94 5.60
N LEU A 31 -15.08 3.28 5.11
CA LEU A 31 -14.16 4.12 5.87
C LEU A 31 -14.69 5.55 5.98
N THR A 32 -15.15 6.14 4.90
CA THR A 32 -15.79 7.46 4.86
C THR A 32 -16.70 7.58 3.64
N PRO A 33 -17.82 8.33 3.73
CA PRO A 33 -18.62 8.65 2.55
C PRO A 33 -17.95 9.68 1.64
N ASN A 34 -17.01 10.51 2.16
CA ASN A 34 -16.44 11.65 1.45
C ASN A 34 -15.08 11.28 0.84
N ILE A 35 -15.10 10.82 -0.41
CA ILE A 35 -13.91 10.41 -1.15
C ILE A 35 -13.66 11.35 -2.32
N CYS A 36 -12.42 11.84 -2.42
CA CYS A 36 -11.94 12.61 -3.54
C CYS A 36 -10.86 11.85 -4.31
N LEU A 37 -11.08 11.63 -5.58
CA LEU A 37 -10.10 11.04 -6.49
C LEU A 37 -9.30 12.14 -7.16
N TYR A 38 -7.98 12.02 -7.16
CA TYR A 38 -7.10 12.94 -7.85
C TYR A 38 -6.11 12.19 -8.75
N ASP A 39 -6.00 12.68 -9.98
CA ASP A 39 -4.94 12.30 -10.90
C ASP A 39 -4.71 13.43 -11.92
N PRO A 40 -3.46 13.75 -12.30
CA PRO A 40 -3.22 14.71 -13.37
C PRO A 40 -3.70 14.23 -14.74
N TYR A 41 -3.94 12.92 -14.92
CA TYR A 41 -4.51 12.35 -16.14
C TYR A 41 -6.02 12.31 -16.08
N GLY A 42 -6.66 13.44 -16.45
CA GLY A 42 -8.12 13.65 -16.37
C GLY A 42 -8.97 12.56 -17.02
N PRO A 43 -8.76 12.17 -18.30
CA PRO A 43 -9.58 11.15 -18.95
C PRO A 43 -9.60 9.80 -18.24
N GLY A 44 -8.44 9.35 -17.74
CA GLY A 44 -8.36 8.11 -16.97
C GLY A 44 -9.05 8.22 -15.61
N LEU A 45 -8.95 9.38 -14.98
CA LEU A 45 -9.60 9.67 -13.70
C LEU A 45 -11.12 9.68 -13.81
N GLU A 46 -11.66 10.32 -14.86
CA GLU A 46 -13.09 10.33 -15.15
C GLU A 46 -13.63 8.91 -15.34
N GLY A 47 -12.92 8.08 -16.13
CA GLY A 47 -13.31 6.68 -16.32
C GLY A 47 -13.38 5.89 -15.04
N VAL A 48 -12.40 6.06 -14.14
CA VAL A 48 -12.41 5.39 -12.81
C VAL A 48 -13.56 5.89 -11.95
N ALA A 49 -13.86 7.19 -11.96
CA ALA A 49 -14.96 7.76 -11.19
C ALA A 49 -16.32 7.22 -11.68
N GLU A 50 -16.52 7.16 -12.99
CA GLU A 50 -17.74 6.59 -13.61
C GLU A 50 -17.91 5.11 -13.23
N GLU A 51 -16.86 4.30 -13.33
CA GLU A 51 -16.92 2.88 -12.91
C GLU A 51 -17.34 2.74 -11.44
N MET A 52 -16.83 3.57 -10.54
CA MET A 52 -17.20 3.56 -9.13
C MET A 52 -18.64 4.01 -8.89
N LEU A 53 -19.10 5.05 -9.59
CA LEU A 53 -20.49 5.51 -9.53
C LEU A 53 -21.47 4.44 -10.04
N HIS A 54 -21.09 3.71 -11.07
CA HIS A 54 -21.89 2.60 -11.61
C HIS A 54 -22.02 1.42 -10.66
N CYS A 55 -21.13 1.28 -9.67
CA CYS A 55 -21.26 0.25 -8.62
C CYS A 55 -22.43 0.51 -7.65
N GLY A 56 -23.02 1.71 -7.65
CA GLY A 56 -24.21 2.04 -6.88
C GLY A 56 -24.00 1.98 -5.36
N PHE A 57 -22.82 2.36 -4.87
CA PHE A 57 -22.57 2.41 -3.43
C PHE A 57 -23.44 3.45 -2.74
N GLU A 58 -24.21 3.01 -1.74
CA GLU A 58 -25.15 3.89 -1.02
C GLU A 58 -24.42 4.86 -0.09
N GLY A 59 -24.89 6.11 -0.04
CA GLY A 59 -24.41 7.15 0.86
C GLY A 59 -23.01 7.70 0.49
N LEU A 60 -22.47 7.34 -0.68
CA LEU A 60 -21.18 7.80 -1.14
C LEU A 60 -21.25 9.21 -1.73
N ASN A 61 -20.38 10.08 -1.26
CA ASN A 61 -20.08 11.39 -1.85
C ASN A 61 -18.71 11.32 -2.54
N LEU A 62 -18.70 10.86 -3.79
CA LEU A 62 -17.50 10.71 -4.60
C LEU A 62 -17.31 11.96 -5.44
N THR A 63 -16.13 12.57 -5.33
CA THR A 63 -15.69 13.68 -6.18
C THR A 63 -14.39 13.30 -6.88
N TYR A 64 -14.11 13.94 -8.03
CA TYR A 64 -12.84 13.75 -8.72
C TYR A 64 -12.39 15.05 -9.37
N THR A 65 -11.08 15.26 -9.41
CA THR A 65 -10.51 16.49 -9.97
C THR A 65 -9.05 16.27 -10.38
N SER A 66 -8.60 17.01 -11.40
CA SER A 66 -7.17 17.09 -11.76
C SER A 66 -6.47 18.33 -11.17
N ASP A 67 -7.15 19.09 -10.32
CA ASP A 67 -6.56 20.19 -9.54
C ASP A 67 -6.14 19.67 -8.15
N ILE A 68 -4.84 19.64 -7.91
CA ILE A 68 -4.27 19.18 -6.64
C ILE A 68 -4.71 20.04 -5.44
N LYS A 69 -4.92 21.33 -5.63
CA LYS A 69 -5.40 22.24 -4.58
C LYS A 69 -6.83 21.85 -4.17
N GLU A 70 -7.72 21.67 -5.12
CA GLU A 70 -9.10 21.24 -4.87
C GLU A 70 -9.12 19.86 -4.19
N ALA A 71 -8.31 18.93 -4.68
CA ALA A 71 -8.22 17.59 -4.14
C ALA A 71 -7.80 17.57 -2.67
N LEU A 72 -6.78 18.35 -2.31
CA LEU A 72 -6.21 18.36 -0.97
C LEU A 72 -6.98 19.24 0.02
N THR A 73 -7.67 20.28 -0.45
CA THR A 73 -8.42 21.17 0.44
C THR A 73 -9.45 20.41 1.27
N GLY A 74 -9.33 20.53 2.60
CA GLY A 74 -10.23 19.88 3.57
C GLY A 74 -9.99 18.38 3.79
N ALA A 75 -9.01 17.76 3.12
CA ALA A 75 -8.68 16.37 3.35
C ALA A 75 -8.12 16.17 4.77
N LYS A 76 -8.55 15.10 5.45
CA LYS A 76 -7.98 14.67 6.72
C LYS A 76 -7.15 13.41 6.59
N TYR A 77 -7.43 12.64 5.56
CA TYR A 77 -6.69 11.43 5.20
C TYR A 77 -6.28 11.51 3.74
N ILE A 78 -5.04 11.14 3.46
CA ILE A 78 -4.52 11.10 2.10
C ILE A 78 -3.82 9.76 1.89
N VAL A 79 -4.14 9.10 0.78
CA VAL A 79 -3.40 7.93 0.30
C VAL A 79 -2.82 8.27 -1.06
N SER A 80 -1.50 8.18 -1.21
CA SER A 80 -0.82 8.51 -2.46
C SER A 80 -0.15 7.29 -3.08
N SER A 81 -0.62 6.93 -4.28
CA SER A 81 0.01 5.98 -5.21
C SER A 81 0.60 6.68 -6.45
N GLY A 82 0.69 8.01 -6.42
CA GLY A 82 0.92 8.89 -7.56
C GLY A 82 2.34 8.95 -8.12
N GLY A 83 3.20 7.97 -7.83
CA GLY A 83 4.53 7.88 -8.42
C GLY A 83 4.56 7.29 -9.82
N ALA A 84 5.61 7.56 -10.58
CA ALA A 84 5.85 6.92 -11.86
C ALA A 84 6.13 5.42 -11.68
N ALA A 85 5.53 4.59 -12.55
CA ALA A 85 5.79 3.16 -12.56
C ALA A 85 7.18 2.86 -13.16
N ARG A 86 7.87 1.85 -12.61
CA ARG A 86 9.12 1.35 -13.17
C ARG A 86 8.86 0.73 -14.56
N LYS A 87 9.58 1.22 -15.56
CA LYS A 87 9.55 0.67 -16.92
C LYS A 87 10.67 -0.36 -17.10
N ALA A 88 10.52 -1.24 -18.09
CA ALA A 88 11.57 -2.18 -18.46
C ALA A 88 12.86 -1.41 -18.81
N GLY A 89 14.00 -1.87 -18.28
CA GLY A 89 15.31 -1.22 -18.48
C GLY A 89 15.62 -0.06 -17.53
N MET A 90 14.66 0.44 -16.75
CA MET A 90 14.96 1.48 -15.73
C MET A 90 15.71 0.89 -14.54
N THR A 91 16.75 1.59 -14.10
CA THR A 91 17.42 1.29 -12.83
C THR A 91 16.57 1.75 -11.63
N ARG A 92 16.94 1.33 -10.44
CA ARG A 92 16.32 1.82 -9.19
C ARG A 92 16.63 3.30 -8.96
N GLU A 93 17.82 3.74 -9.36
CA GLU A 93 18.24 5.15 -9.30
C GLU A 93 17.44 6.07 -10.23
N ASP A 94 17.15 5.62 -11.44
CA ASP A 94 16.33 6.40 -12.38
C ASP A 94 14.92 6.59 -11.84
N LEU A 95 14.34 5.54 -11.27
CA LEU A 95 13.03 5.60 -10.62
C LEU A 95 13.07 6.54 -9.40
N LEU A 96 14.13 6.47 -8.59
CA LEU A 96 14.31 7.33 -7.43
C LEU A 96 14.35 8.80 -7.80
N LYS A 97 15.15 9.17 -8.80
CA LYS A 97 15.28 10.57 -9.25
C LYS A 97 13.93 11.14 -9.70
N GLY A 98 13.17 10.38 -10.50
CA GLY A 98 11.86 10.80 -10.96
C GLY A 98 10.83 10.94 -9.82
N ASN A 99 10.77 9.94 -8.96
CA ASN A 99 9.78 9.91 -7.89
C ASN A 99 10.14 10.82 -6.70
N ALA A 100 11.42 11.16 -6.50
CA ALA A 100 11.83 12.15 -5.49
C ALA A 100 11.24 13.54 -5.78
N ALA A 101 11.29 13.98 -7.05
CA ALA A 101 10.69 15.26 -7.46
C ALA A 101 9.15 15.26 -7.25
N ILE A 102 8.49 14.15 -7.61
CA ILE A 102 7.05 13.98 -7.38
C ILE A 102 6.72 14.04 -5.88
N ALA A 103 7.52 13.36 -5.04
CA ALA A 103 7.32 13.36 -3.59
C ALA A 103 7.54 14.75 -2.97
N GLU A 104 8.58 15.48 -3.42
CA GLU A 104 8.85 16.84 -2.96
C GLU A 104 7.70 17.79 -3.31
N GLU A 105 7.23 17.76 -4.55
CA GLU A 105 6.09 18.56 -5.00
C GLU A 105 4.82 18.20 -4.24
N PHE A 106 4.54 16.93 -4.08
CA PHE A 106 3.41 16.44 -3.28
C PHE A 106 3.48 16.95 -1.83
N GLY A 107 4.65 16.85 -1.19
CA GLY A 107 4.85 17.37 0.18
C GLY A 107 4.61 18.88 0.30
N LYS A 108 5.07 19.66 -0.70
CA LYS A 108 4.81 21.12 -0.77
C LYS A 108 3.30 21.40 -0.90
N ASN A 109 2.61 20.66 -1.74
CA ASN A 109 1.17 20.80 -1.94
C ASN A 109 0.37 20.42 -0.69
N VAL A 110 0.72 19.32 0.00
CA VAL A 110 0.10 18.94 1.28
C VAL A 110 0.27 20.06 2.32
N LYS A 111 1.49 20.58 2.47
CA LYS A 111 1.76 21.69 3.40
C LYS A 111 0.96 22.95 3.07
N ALA A 112 0.80 23.26 1.78
CA ALA A 112 0.14 24.48 1.33
C ALA A 112 -1.39 24.40 1.41
N TYR A 113 -1.99 23.26 1.06
CA TYR A 113 -3.42 23.13 0.85
C TYR A 113 -4.13 22.26 1.89
N CYS A 114 -3.37 21.52 2.70
CA CYS A 114 -3.91 20.59 3.68
C CYS A 114 -3.08 20.58 4.98
N PRO A 115 -2.85 21.76 5.64
CA PRO A 115 -1.98 21.84 6.82
C PRO A 115 -2.51 21.03 8.03
N ASP A 116 -3.82 20.77 8.06
CA ASP A 116 -4.50 20.03 9.14
C ASP A 116 -4.72 18.56 8.83
N VAL A 117 -3.99 17.99 7.86
CA VAL A 117 -4.07 16.56 7.54
C VAL A 117 -3.67 15.72 8.76
N LYS A 118 -4.45 14.67 9.05
CA LYS A 118 -4.17 13.75 10.16
C LYS A 118 -3.18 12.66 9.79
N HIS A 119 -3.41 12.04 8.62
CA HIS A 119 -2.58 10.93 8.15
C HIS A 119 -2.35 11.00 6.64
N VAL A 120 -1.10 10.78 6.25
CA VAL A 120 -0.68 10.64 4.85
C VAL A 120 0.01 9.29 4.69
N VAL A 121 -0.53 8.44 3.82
CA VAL A 121 0.06 7.15 3.47
C VAL A 121 0.62 7.25 2.05
N VAL A 122 1.91 7.01 1.89
CA VAL A 122 2.58 7.01 0.58
C VAL A 122 3.00 5.59 0.24
N ILE A 123 2.61 5.11 -0.94
CA ILE A 123 2.81 3.73 -1.38
C ILE A 123 3.55 3.59 -2.70
N PHE A 124 3.93 4.67 -3.38
CA PHE A 124 4.75 4.60 -4.58
C PHE A 124 6.23 4.45 -4.25
N ASN A 125 6.94 3.72 -5.10
CA ASN A 125 8.34 3.35 -4.87
C ASN A 125 9.33 4.45 -5.32
N PRO A 126 10.48 4.61 -4.62
CA PRO A 126 10.85 3.89 -3.40
C PRO A 126 10.19 4.49 -2.15
N ALA A 127 9.29 3.75 -1.53
CA ALA A 127 8.44 4.22 -0.42
C ALA A 127 9.25 4.52 0.86
N ASP A 128 10.36 3.84 1.07
CA ASP A 128 11.31 4.05 2.16
C ASP A 128 12.01 5.43 2.11
N ILE A 129 11.98 6.09 0.96
CA ILE A 129 12.57 7.43 0.77
C ILE A 129 11.47 8.49 0.62
N THR A 130 10.33 8.14 0.06
CA THR A 130 9.26 9.07 -0.33
C THR A 130 8.16 9.22 0.70
N GLY A 131 8.05 8.35 1.71
CA GLY A 131 6.92 8.31 2.62
C GLY A 131 7.26 8.24 4.10
N LEU A 132 6.36 8.78 4.91
CA LEU A 132 6.40 8.71 6.37
C LEU A 132 5.79 7.40 6.92
N ILE A 133 4.82 6.82 6.21
CA ILE A 133 4.23 5.52 6.51
C ILE A 133 4.39 4.66 5.26
N THR A 134 5.14 3.58 5.38
CA THR A 134 5.66 2.82 4.25
C THR A 134 4.98 1.47 4.07
N LEU A 135 5.37 0.74 3.01
CA LEU A 135 4.94 -0.60 2.65
C LEU A 135 5.37 -1.71 3.65
N ALA A 136 5.99 -1.38 4.78
CA ALA A 136 6.35 -2.35 5.82
C ALA A 136 5.14 -3.16 6.32
N ALA A 137 3.95 -2.60 6.30
CA ALA A 137 2.71 -3.32 6.61
C ALA A 137 2.43 -4.43 5.58
N LEU A 138 2.61 -4.16 4.29
CA LEU A 138 2.46 -5.16 3.23
C LEU A 138 3.50 -6.29 3.38
N ASP A 139 4.74 -5.95 3.64
CA ASP A 139 5.81 -6.94 3.80
C ASP A 139 5.60 -7.80 5.04
N SER A 140 5.13 -7.21 6.13
CA SER A 140 4.71 -7.94 7.34
C SER A 140 3.54 -8.89 7.06
N THR A 141 2.61 -8.51 6.19
CA THR A 141 1.50 -9.37 5.74
C THR A 141 1.99 -10.50 4.82
N ARG A 142 3.01 -10.26 4.01
CA ARG A 142 3.67 -11.32 3.22
C ARG A 142 4.28 -12.38 4.13
N LEU A 143 5.00 -11.97 5.18
CA LEU A 143 5.53 -12.91 6.18
C LEU A 143 4.41 -13.72 6.83
N ARG A 144 3.33 -13.06 7.23
CA ARG A 144 2.15 -13.73 7.79
C ARG A 144 1.58 -14.79 6.84
N SER A 145 1.45 -14.43 5.56
CA SER A 145 0.90 -15.32 4.54
C SER A 145 1.82 -16.51 4.24
N GLU A 146 3.14 -16.30 4.16
CA GLU A 146 4.09 -17.38 3.88
C GLU A 146 4.18 -18.37 5.06
N LEU A 147 4.13 -17.89 6.30
CA LEU A 147 4.05 -18.74 7.49
C LEU A 147 2.74 -19.54 7.51
N ALA A 148 1.61 -18.89 7.26
CA ALA A 148 0.31 -19.56 7.22
C ALA A 148 0.27 -20.67 6.16
N LYS A 149 0.83 -20.43 4.96
CA LYS A 149 0.98 -21.45 3.91
C LYS A 149 1.87 -22.60 4.35
N HIS A 150 3.01 -22.32 4.97
CA HIS A 150 3.96 -23.35 5.42
C HIS A 150 3.33 -24.29 6.45
N PHE A 151 2.60 -23.73 7.41
CA PHE A 151 1.94 -24.52 8.47
C PHE A 151 0.55 -25.04 8.09
N HIS A 152 0.05 -24.74 6.90
CA HIS A 152 -1.31 -25.09 6.45
C HIS A 152 -2.42 -24.63 7.40
N ILE A 153 -2.29 -23.41 7.94
CA ILE A 153 -3.24 -22.80 8.86
C ILE A 153 -3.81 -21.51 8.29
N SER A 154 -4.91 -21.03 8.90
CA SER A 154 -5.47 -19.73 8.54
C SER A 154 -4.54 -18.57 8.95
N PRO A 155 -4.42 -17.49 8.15
CA PRO A 155 -3.56 -16.34 8.47
C PRO A 155 -3.86 -15.66 9.80
N ASP A 156 -5.07 -15.77 10.34
CA ASP A 156 -5.45 -15.24 11.65
C ASP A 156 -4.72 -15.95 12.83
N LYS A 157 -4.22 -17.17 12.59
CA LYS A 157 -3.39 -17.93 13.54
C LYS A 157 -1.91 -17.51 13.54
N VAL A 158 -1.53 -16.58 12.67
CA VAL A 158 -0.18 -16.03 12.62
C VAL A 158 -0.21 -14.58 13.05
N GLU A 159 0.46 -14.27 14.16
CA GLU A 159 0.36 -12.99 14.84
C GLU A 159 1.70 -12.25 14.86
N ASN A 160 1.64 -10.93 15.02
CA ASN A 160 2.77 -10.04 15.30
C ASN A 160 3.95 -10.14 14.32
N CYS A 161 3.68 -10.51 13.07
CA CYS A 161 4.69 -10.45 12.01
C CYS A 161 5.20 -9.03 11.80
N ARG A 162 6.52 -8.86 11.71
CA ARG A 162 7.18 -7.57 11.49
C ARG A 162 8.31 -7.72 10.49
N THR A 163 8.40 -6.74 9.61
CA THR A 163 9.51 -6.52 8.71
C THR A 163 9.97 -5.08 8.84
N TYR A 164 11.26 -4.83 8.72
CA TYR A 164 11.86 -3.50 8.85
C TYR A 164 12.89 -3.27 7.77
N GLY A 165 13.23 -2.00 7.54
CA GLY A 165 14.24 -1.60 6.56
C GLY A 165 13.64 -1.25 5.19
N GLY A 166 14.49 -1.19 4.18
CA GLY A 166 14.09 -0.84 2.83
C GLY A 166 13.21 -1.90 2.18
N HIS A 167 12.19 -1.48 1.44
CA HIS A 167 11.28 -2.38 0.74
C HIS A 167 12.01 -3.13 -0.39
N GLY A 168 12.26 -4.43 -0.22
CA GLY A 168 12.97 -5.31 -1.15
C GLY A 168 14.13 -6.08 -0.50
N GLU A 169 15.27 -6.20 -1.19
CA GLU A 169 16.40 -7.03 -0.74
C GLU A 169 17.06 -6.56 0.56
N GLN A 170 16.89 -5.29 0.92
CA GLN A 170 17.40 -4.71 2.18
C GLN A 170 16.45 -4.87 3.35
N MET A 171 15.32 -5.55 3.14
CA MET A 171 14.33 -5.81 4.17
C MET A 171 14.86 -6.84 5.19
N ALA A 172 14.71 -6.54 6.45
CA ALA A 172 14.92 -7.48 7.53
C ALA A 172 13.57 -8.12 7.95
N VAL A 173 13.50 -9.44 7.86
CA VAL A 173 12.33 -10.24 8.23
C VAL A 173 12.55 -10.81 9.62
N TYR A 174 11.76 -10.35 10.59
CA TYR A 174 11.96 -10.67 12.01
C TYR A 174 11.09 -11.84 12.47
N ALA A 175 11.74 -12.79 13.17
CA ALA A 175 11.04 -13.88 13.84
C ALA A 175 10.65 -13.56 15.29
N SER A 176 11.36 -12.61 15.92
CA SER A 176 11.32 -12.38 17.37
C SER A 176 9.95 -11.96 17.93
N THR A 177 9.12 -11.33 17.12
CA THR A 177 7.77 -10.88 17.53
C THR A 177 6.67 -11.80 17.04
N ALA A 178 6.95 -12.62 16.02
CA ALA A 178 5.95 -13.44 15.36
C ALA A 178 5.55 -14.65 16.23
N LYS A 179 4.27 -15.01 16.16
CA LYS A 179 3.73 -16.22 16.77
C LYS A 179 2.95 -17.02 15.71
N VAL A 180 2.98 -18.33 15.86
CA VAL A 180 2.23 -19.28 15.03
C VAL A 180 1.38 -20.12 15.96
N ASP A 181 0.07 -20.03 15.85
CA ASP A 181 -0.91 -20.69 16.73
C ASP A 181 -0.58 -20.50 18.22
N GLY A 182 -0.27 -19.25 18.59
CA GLY A 182 0.10 -18.83 19.94
C GLY A 182 1.54 -19.11 20.36
N LYS A 183 2.32 -19.92 19.62
CA LYS A 183 3.72 -20.27 19.96
C LYS A 183 4.69 -19.25 19.35
N PRO A 184 5.69 -18.76 20.09
CA PRO A 184 6.74 -17.90 19.54
C PRO A 184 7.46 -18.54 18.36
N LEU A 185 7.61 -17.82 17.25
CA LEU A 185 8.25 -18.36 16.05
C LEU A 185 9.70 -18.78 16.28
N LEU A 186 10.42 -18.07 17.17
CA LEU A 186 11.80 -18.42 17.54
C LEU A 186 11.93 -19.82 18.18
N GLU A 187 10.88 -20.31 18.84
CA GLU A 187 10.89 -21.67 19.45
C GLU A 187 10.59 -22.75 18.41
N ILE A 188 10.08 -22.37 17.24
CA ILE A 188 9.70 -23.31 16.16
C ILE A 188 10.83 -23.44 15.13
N ILE A 189 11.58 -22.35 14.87
CA ILE A 189 12.70 -22.35 13.92
C ILE A 189 13.79 -23.33 14.41
N GLY A 190 14.27 -24.17 13.50
CA GLY A 190 15.27 -25.21 13.80
C GLY A 190 14.68 -26.53 14.31
N THR A 191 13.35 -26.64 14.39
CA THR A 191 12.64 -27.90 14.69
C THR A 191 12.23 -28.62 13.41
N PRO A 192 11.77 -29.87 13.48
CA PRO A 192 11.20 -30.57 12.31
C PRO A 192 9.97 -29.88 11.71
N ALA A 193 9.27 -29.01 12.45
CA ALA A 193 8.11 -28.26 11.98
C ALA A 193 8.51 -27.06 11.09
N LEU A 194 9.69 -26.49 11.31
CA LEU A 194 10.26 -25.41 10.51
C LEU A 194 11.78 -25.43 10.61
N THR A 195 12.45 -26.06 9.66
CA THR A 195 13.92 -26.12 9.65
C THR A 195 14.53 -24.74 9.36
N ALA A 196 15.82 -24.58 9.66
CA ALA A 196 16.54 -23.35 9.38
C ALA A 196 16.53 -23.00 7.88
N GLU A 197 16.64 -24.01 7.03
CA GLU A 197 16.58 -23.85 5.55
C GLU A 197 15.20 -23.40 5.09
N GLN A 198 14.14 -23.98 5.62
CA GLN A 198 12.76 -23.58 5.32
C GLN A 198 12.47 -22.14 5.78
N TRP A 199 13.00 -21.76 6.96
CA TRP A 199 12.90 -20.39 7.41
C TRP A 199 13.63 -19.42 6.47
N ALA A 200 14.84 -19.74 6.04
CA ALA A 200 15.58 -18.92 5.06
C ALA A 200 14.83 -18.82 3.72
N GLU A 201 14.16 -19.87 3.28
CA GLU A 201 13.31 -19.85 2.09
C GLU A 201 12.10 -18.92 2.26
N ILE A 202 11.42 -18.95 3.41
CA ILE A 202 10.33 -18.03 3.73
C ILE A 202 10.81 -16.58 3.70
N GLN A 203 11.95 -16.28 4.35
CA GLN A 203 12.54 -14.93 4.30
C GLN A 203 12.81 -14.48 2.86
N SER A 204 13.36 -15.35 2.01
CA SER A 204 13.60 -15.05 0.60
C SER A 204 12.30 -14.81 -0.18
N LYS A 205 11.24 -15.58 0.07
CA LYS A 205 9.93 -15.38 -0.57
C LYS A 205 9.31 -14.04 -0.16
N VAL A 206 9.45 -13.65 1.09
CA VAL A 206 8.94 -12.35 1.60
C VAL A 206 9.67 -11.20 0.92
N THR A 207 11.00 -11.20 0.92
CA THR A 207 11.82 -10.13 0.34
C THR A 207 11.66 -10.00 -1.18
N LYS A 208 11.49 -11.11 -1.89
CA LYS A 208 11.31 -11.14 -3.34
C LYS A 208 9.84 -11.14 -3.80
N GLY A 209 8.89 -11.05 -2.86
CA GLY A 209 7.47 -11.21 -3.16
C GLY A 209 6.94 -10.25 -4.22
N GLY A 210 7.36 -8.98 -4.19
CA GLY A 210 6.98 -7.99 -5.20
C GLY A 210 7.52 -8.33 -6.60
N ALA A 211 8.79 -8.72 -6.71
CA ALA A 211 9.39 -9.13 -7.98
C ALA A 211 8.70 -10.37 -8.55
N ASN A 212 8.36 -11.35 -7.69
CA ASN A 212 7.65 -12.55 -8.11
C ASN A 212 6.25 -12.24 -8.67
N ILE A 213 5.50 -11.35 -8.04
CA ILE A 213 4.18 -10.91 -8.54
C ILE A 213 4.32 -10.25 -9.91
N ILE A 214 5.31 -9.38 -10.09
CA ILE A 214 5.55 -8.70 -11.37
C ILE A 214 5.92 -9.72 -12.46
N ASN A 215 6.76 -10.71 -12.14
CA ASN A 215 7.13 -11.77 -13.08
C ASN A 215 5.91 -12.62 -13.53
N LEU A 216 4.99 -12.92 -12.61
CA LEU A 216 3.81 -13.73 -12.88
C LEU A 216 2.69 -12.95 -13.58
N ARG A 217 2.51 -11.66 -13.26
CA ARG A 217 1.38 -10.85 -13.74
C ARG A 217 1.76 -9.76 -14.74
N GLY A 218 3.06 -9.54 -14.97
CA GLY A 218 3.58 -8.40 -15.74
C GLY A 218 3.52 -7.07 -14.99
N ARG A 219 2.75 -6.96 -13.91
CA ARG A 219 2.56 -5.75 -13.09
C ARG A 219 1.96 -6.10 -11.73
N SER A 220 2.06 -5.16 -10.78
CA SER A 220 1.29 -5.18 -9.52
C SER A 220 0.03 -4.34 -9.67
N SER A 221 -1.08 -4.79 -9.07
CA SER A 221 -2.40 -4.12 -9.10
C SER A 221 -2.98 -3.89 -7.70
N PHE A 222 -2.28 -4.35 -6.67
CA PHE A 222 -2.69 -4.21 -5.27
C PHE A 222 -1.51 -3.76 -4.45
#